data_fde71a8aee47a819c4125dd12cc9becf
#
_entry.id   fde71a8aee47a819c4125dd12cc9becf
#
_cell.length_a   1.000
_cell.length_b   1.000
_cell.length_c   1.000
_cell.angle_alpha   90.00
_cell.angle_beta   90.00
_cell.angle_gamma   90.00
#
_symmetry.space_group_name_H-M   'P 1'
#
loop_
_entity.id
_entity.type
_entity.pdbx_description
1 polymer ?
#
loop_
_entity_poly.entity_id
_entity_poly.type
_entity_poly.pdbx_seq_one_letter_code
_entity_poly.pdbx_strand_id
1 'polypeptide(L)'
;QGLISKIKKNNKNVLTNFNIKNLGYGGNIKKCMNYAYKNNYNYAAMVHGDNQYSSKYLEKMINLALETDCAAVSGSRMKKKKSALDGGMPLYKFIGNIFLTKFFNILYKTSFTDCHTGYWLYDLKKIKKKWINNFHNGFLFDLDMRLKLVEKKLPIKEVPIITRYGTERSSIHFKYAFLFVIRSFLNKLIRF
;
A
#
# COMPACT_ATOMS: atom_id res chain seq x y z
N GLN A 1 -3.06 7.19 -24.97
CA GLN A 1 -3.88 6.01 -25.34
C GLN A 1 -3.10 5.01 -26.22
N GLY A 2 -2.26 5.46 -27.16
CA GLY A 2 -1.55 4.56 -28.11
C GLY A 2 -0.61 3.54 -27.48
N LEU A 3 0.15 3.89 -26.42
CA LEU A 3 1.07 2.96 -25.75
C LEU A 3 0.30 1.84 -25.01
N ILE A 4 -0.75 2.20 -24.28
CA ILE A 4 -1.58 1.24 -23.53
C ILE A 4 -2.26 0.26 -24.49
N SER A 5 -2.75 0.74 -25.63
CA SER A 5 -3.36 -0.10 -26.67
C SER A 5 -2.36 -1.08 -27.27
N LYS A 6 -1.11 -0.65 -27.50
CA LYS A 6 -0.02 -1.53 -27.96
C LYS A 6 0.31 -2.62 -26.94
N ILE A 7 0.44 -2.26 -25.65
CA ILE A 7 0.71 -3.22 -24.56
C ILE A 7 -0.40 -4.26 -24.48
N LYS A 8 -1.67 -3.84 -24.52
CA LYS A 8 -2.83 -4.75 -24.50
C LYS A 8 -2.83 -5.71 -25.69
N LYS A 9 -2.55 -5.20 -26.89
CA LYS A 9 -2.52 -6.01 -28.12
C LYS A 9 -1.47 -7.14 -28.05
N ASN A 10 -0.33 -6.88 -27.38
CA ASN A 10 0.78 -7.81 -27.30
C ASN A 10 0.74 -8.72 -26.05
N ASN A 11 -0.18 -8.49 -25.11
CA ASN A 11 -0.25 -9.23 -23.84
C ASN A 11 -1.70 -9.57 -23.50
N LYS A 12 -2.10 -10.82 -23.68
CA LYS A 12 -3.46 -11.30 -23.38
C LYS A 12 -3.87 -11.14 -21.92
N ASN A 13 -2.90 -11.09 -20.99
CA ASN A 13 -3.12 -10.95 -19.54
C ASN A 13 -3.20 -9.50 -19.08
N VAL A 14 -3.05 -8.53 -19.99
CA VAL A 14 -3.17 -7.11 -19.66
C VAL A 14 -4.57 -6.62 -19.93
N LEU A 15 -5.26 -6.21 -18.87
CA LEU A 15 -6.55 -5.55 -18.93
C LEU A 15 -6.39 -4.05 -18.70
N THR A 16 -7.03 -3.25 -19.53
CA THR A 16 -7.04 -1.80 -19.39
C THR A 16 -8.42 -1.33 -18.96
N ASN A 17 -8.48 -0.47 -17.96
CA ASN A 17 -9.71 0.09 -17.47
C ASN A 17 -9.54 1.60 -17.29
N PHE A 18 -10.41 2.37 -17.94
CA PHE A 18 -10.45 3.82 -17.82
C PHE A 18 -11.57 4.24 -16.87
N ASN A 19 -11.29 5.24 -16.04
CA ASN A 19 -12.29 5.86 -15.21
C ASN A 19 -12.85 7.10 -15.92
N ILE A 20 -14.17 7.23 -16.03
CA ILE A 20 -14.83 8.40 -16.60
C ILE A 20 -14.53 9.65 -15.77
N LYS A 21 -14.40 9.47 -14.44
CA LYS A 21 -14.02 10.52 -13.49
C LYS A 21 -12.90 10.06 -12.58
N ASN A 22 -12.17 10.98 -12.01
CA ASN A 22 -11.13 10.67 -11.03
C ASN A 22 -11.78 10.08 -9.76
N LEU A 23 -11.47 8.84 -9.45
CA LEU A 23 -11.97 8.13 -8.26
C LEU A 23 -11.11 8.38 -7.01
N GLY A 24 -9.98 9.05 -7.16
CA GLY A 24 -8.92 9.13 -6.16
C GLY A 24 -8.12 7.83 -6.05
N TYR A 25 -7.02 7.89 -5.31
CA TYR A 25 -6.09 6.78 -5.10
C TYR A 25 -6.81 5.53 -4.57
N GLY A 26 -7.43 5.62 -3.41
CA GLY A 26 -8.14 4.49 -2.80
C GLY A 26 -9.36 4.04 -3.58
N GLY A 27 -10.07 4.95 -4.24
CA GLY A 27 -11.21 4.61 -5.09
C GLY A 27 -10.80 3.76 -6.30
N ASN A 28 -9.65 4.06 -6.90
CA ASN A 28 -9.10 3.23 -7.98
C ASN A 28 -8.67 1.84 -7.49
N ILE A 29 -8.03 1.77 -6.32
CA ILE A 29 -7.66 0.48 -5.70
C ILE A 29 -8.90 -0.37 -5.42
N LYS A 30 -9.96 0.22 -4.84
CA LYS A 30 -11.24 -0.47 -4.61
C LYS A 30 -11.80 -1.09 -5.89
N LYS A 31 -11.76 -0.34 -6.99
CA LYS A 31 -12.23 -0.82 -8.30
C LYS A 31 -11.43 -2.02 -8.77
N CYS A 32 -10.09 -1.96 -8.70
CA CYS A 32 -9.21 -3.06 -9.07
C CYS A 32 -9.39 -4.28 -8.15
N MET A 33 -9.48 -4.09 -6.84
CA MET A 33 -9.70 -5.19 -5.90
C MET A 33 -11.07 -5.83 -6.08
N ASN A 34 -12.13 -5.03 -6.34
CA ASN A 34 -13.47 -5.56 -6.65
C ASN A 34 -13.45 -6.41 -7.92
N TYR A 35 -12.68 -6.00 -8.94
CA TYR A 35 -12.45 -6.82 -10.13
C TYR A 35 -11.76 -8.15 -9.79
N ALA A 36 -10.72 -8.10 -8.96
CA ALA A 36 -10.00 -9.30 -8.53
C ALA A 36 -10.92 -10.28 -7.76
N TYR A 37 -11.76 -9.79 -6.86
CA TYR A 37 -12.78 -10.62 -6.19
C TYR A 37 -13.78 -11.24 -7.15
N LYS A 38 -14.27 -10.45 -8.12
CA LYS A 38 -15.26 -10.93 -9.11
C LYS A 38 -14.69 -12.06 -9.97
N ASN A 39 -13.39 -12.06 -10.21
CA ASN A 39 -12.71 -13.05 -11.04
C ASN A 39 -11.96 -14.12 -10.23
N ASN A 40 -12.26 -14.24 -8.93
CA ASN A 40 -11.72 -15.27 -8.04
C ASN A 40 -10.18 -15.33 -7.95
N TYR A 41 -9.50 -14.19 -8.07
CA TYR A 41 -8.07 -14.13 -7.81
C TYR A 41 -7.77 -14.38 -6.33
N ASN A 42 -6.70 -15.12 -6.04
CA ASN A 42 -6.26 -15.39 -4.67
C ASN A 42 -5.52 -14.19 -4.06
N TYR A 43 -4.74 -13.48 -4.87
CA TYR A 43 -3.92 -12.36 -4.45
C TYR A 43 -4.16 -11.13 -5.33
N ALA A 44 -3.97 -9.96 -4.74
CA ALA A 44 -3.91 -8.69 -5.46
C ALA A 44 -2.66 -7.93 -5.04
N ALA A 45 -1.83 -7.54 -6.00
CA ALA A 45 -0.67 -6.69 -5.76
C ALA A 45 -0.94 -5.28 -6.28
N MET A 46 -0.52 -4.28 -5.52
CA MET A 46 -0.57 -2.87 -5.91
C MET A 46 0.83 -2.37 -6.22
N VAL A 47 1.05 -2.01 -7.48
CA VAL A 47 2.30 -1.41 -7.97
C VAL A 47 1.95 -0.09 -8.64
N HIS A 48 2.68 0.98 -8.28
CA HIS A 48 2.46 2.29 -8.86
C HIS A 48 3.05 2.39 -10.27
N GLY A 49 2.39 3.15 -11.15
CA GLY A 49 2.85 3.36 -12.52
C GLY A 49 3.93 4.44 -12.69
N ASP A 50 4.39 5.05 -11.61
CA ASP A 50 5.43 6.09 -11.56
C ASP A 50 6.86 5.54 -11.51
N ASN A 51 7.01 4.22 -11.62
CA ASN A 51 8.29 3.52 -11.56
C ASN A 51 9.10 3.72 -10.24
N GLN A 52 8.47 4.25 -9.18
CA GLN A 52 9.12 4.34 -7.86
C GLN A 52 9.34 2.95 -7.25
N TYR A 53 8.45 2.01 -7.50
CA TYR A 53 8.51 0.64 -7.00
C TYR A 53 8.80 -0.35 -8.13
N SER A 54 9.89 -1.11 -8.01
CA SER A 54 10.23 -2.13 -8.98
C SER A 54 9.38 -3.38 -8.81
N SER A 55 8.80 -3.90 -9.90
CA SER A 55 8.04 -5.17 -9.91
C SER A 55 8.87 -6.39 -9.51
N LYS A 56 10.20 -6.32 -9.54
CA LYS A 56 11.12 -7.41 -9.12
C LYS A 56 10.92 -7.88 -7.68
N TYR A 57 10.29 -7.07 -6.83
CA TYR A 57 9.98 -7.46 -5.45
C TYR A 57 8.71 -8.29 -5.31
N LEU A 58 7.86 -8.39 -6.36
CA LEU A 58 6.60 -9.12 -6.30
C LEU A 58 6.79 -10.60 -5.99
N GLU A 59 7.74 -11.26 -6.66
CA GLU A 59 8.04 -12.67 -6.41
C GLU A 59 8.41 -12.90 -4.95
N LYS A 60 9.28 -12.06 -4.38
CA LYS A 60 9.67 -12.14 -2.97
C LYS A 60 8.49 -11.90 -2.03
N MET A 61 7.57 -11.00 -2.39
CA MET A 61 6.37 -10.73 -1.59
C MET A 61 5.41 -11.93 -1.63
N ILE A 62 5.25 -12.56 -2.81
CA ILE A 62 4.41 -13.74 -2.99
C ILE A 62 4.97 -14.92 -2.19
N ASN A 63 6.27 -15.21 -2.32
CA ASN A 63 6.91 -16.30 -1.59
C ASN A 63 6.75 -16.11 -0.08
N LEU A 64 7.02 -14.89 0.44
CA LEU A 64 6.83 -14.59 1.85
C LEU A 64 5.37 -14.74 2.31
N ALA A 65 4.40 -14.39 1.46
CA ALA A 65 2.98 -14.56 1.78
C ALA A 65 2.60 -16.04 1.88
N LEU A 66 3.10 -16.87 0.96
CA LEU A 66 2.87 -18.31 0.95
C LEU A 66 3.54 -19.01 2.14
N GLU A 67 4.81 -18.68 2.43
CA GLU A 67 5.58 -19.26 3.53
C GLU A 67 5.02 -18.93 4.91
N THR A 68 4.49 -17.72 5.08
CA THR A 68 4.05 -17.23 6.41
C THR A 68 2.55 -17.22 6.61
N ASP A 69 1.80 -17.59 5.60
CA ASP A 69 0.33 -17.53 5.59
C ASP A 69 -0.22 -16.18 6.10
N CYS A 70 0.46 -15.07 5.77
CA CYS A 70 0.04 -13.74 6.19
C CYS A 70 -1.10 -13.18 5.33
N ALA A 71 -1.84 -12.20 5.86
CA ALA A 71 -2.94 -11.56 5.14
C ALA A 71 -2.46 -10.49 4.15
N ALA A 72 -1.29 -9.93 4.41
CA ALA A 72 -0.70 -8.94 3.51
C ALA A 72 0.82 -8.87 3.66
N VAL A 73 1.48 -8.49 2.58
CA VAL A 73 2.90 -8.13 2.58
C VAL A 73 3.04 -6.71 2.07
N SER A 74 3.78 -5.88 2.80
CA SER A 74 4.11 -4.52 2.37
C SER A 74 5.59 -4.38 2.01
N GLY A 75 5.89 -3.60 0.99
CA GLY A 75 7.24 -3.20 0.67
C GLY A 75 7.72 -2.11 1.63
N SER A 76 8.74 -2.35 2.45
CA SER A 76 9.28 -1.36 3.37
C SER A 76 10.54 -0.70 2.82
N ARG A 77 10.51 0.61 2.65
CA ARG A 77 11.65 1.46 2.31
C ARG A 77 12.58 1.64 3.50
N MET A 78 12.02 1.55 4.70
CA MET A 78 12.69 1.88 5.95
C MET A 78 13.36 0.68 6.63
N LYS A 79 13.11 -0.54 6.16
CA LYS A 79 13.72 -1.75 6.72
C LYS A 79 15.25 -1.77 6.51
N LYS A 80 15.71 -1.13 5.43
CA LYS A 80 17.13 -0.80 5.18
C LYS A 80 17.25 0.73 5.05
N LYS A 81 17.34 1.43 6.18
CA LYS A 81 17.30 2.90 6.26
C LYS A 81 18.26 3.60 5.30
N LYS A 82 19.50 3.11 5.18
CA LYS A 82 20.50 3.64 4.24
C LYS A 82 19.99 3.61 2.81
N SER A 83 19.35 2.52 2.37
CA SER A 83 18.81 2.40 1.01
C SER A 83 17.71 3.39 0.69
N ALA A 84 16.97 3.87 1.70
CA ALA A 84 15.94 4.90 1.48
C ALA A 84 16.59 6.25 1.13
N LEU A 85 17.64 6.62 1.85
CA LEU A 85 18.40 7.86 1.59
C LEU A 85 19.20 7.78 0.28
N ASP A 86 19.88 6.66 0.04
CA ASP A 86 20.62 6.40 -1.21
C ASP A 86 19.68 6.42 -2.43
N GLY A 87 18.42 6.05 -2.26
CA GLY A 87 17.35 6.14 -3.27
C GLY A 87 16.81 7.54 -3.49
N GLY A 88 17.35 8.55 -2.79
CA GLY A 88 16.97 9.96 -2.93
C GLY A 88 15.74 10.38 -2.11
N MET A 89 15.37 9.63 -1.05
CA MET A 89 14.28 10.04 -0.17
C MET A 89 14.62 11.37 0.51
N PRO A 90 13.80 12.43 0.37
CA PRO A 90 14.02 13.69 1.07
C PRO A 90 14.09 13.50 2.59
N LEU A 91 15.03 14.17 3.26
CA LEU A 91 15.28 13.99 4.69
C LEU A 91 14.03 14.23 5.56
N TYR A 92 13.23 15.23 5.24
CA TYR A 92 11.98 15.50 5.98
C TYR A 92 10.96 14.35 5.85
N LYS A 93 10.90 13.67 4.69
CA LYS A 93 10.05 12.49 4.51
C LYS A 93 10.59 11.29 5.28
N PHE A 94 11.91 11.14 5.31
CA PHE A 94 12.57 10.08 6.06
C PHE A 94 12.30 10.21 7.56
N ILE A 95 12.53 11.40 8.13
CA ILE A 95 12.28 11.69 9.56
C ILE A 95 10.77 11.57 9.86
N GLY A 96 9.92 12.15 9.03
CA GLY A 96 8.47 12.08 9.21
C GLY A 96 7.94 10.64 9.18
N ASN A 97 8.46 9.80 8.27
CA ASN A 97 8.10 8.38 8.23
C ASN A 97 8.49 7.65 9.52
N ILE A 98 9.72 7.86 10.02
CA ILE A 98 10.17 7.25 11.28
C ILE A 98 9.25 7.65 12.43
N PHE A 99 8.96 8.96 12.55
CA PHE A 99 8.12 9.47 13.63
C PHE A 99 6.70 8.89 13.59
N LEU A 100 6.04 8.97 12.45
CA LEU A 100 4.66 8.50 12.28
C LEU A 100 4.56 6.97 12.40
N THR A 101 5.55 6.23 11.90
CA THR A 101 5.60 4.78 12.06
C THR A 101 5.81 4.39 13.53
N LYS A 102 6.70 5.09 14.26
CA LYS A 102 6.91 4.88 15.68
C LYS A 102 5.64 5.20 16.49
N PHE A 103 4.98 6.30 16.18
CA PHE A 103 3.68 6.66 16.78
C PHE A 103 2.65 5.54 16.60
N PHE A 104 2.49 5.03 15.36
CA PHE A 104 1.57 3.93 15.07
C PHE A 104 1.92 2.67 15.87
N ASN A 105 3.19 2.30 15.89
CA ASN A 105 3.67 1.11 16.59
C ASN A 105 3.40 1.17 18.10
N ILE A 106 3.62 2.33 18.73
CA ILE A 106 3.30 2.53 20.16
C ILE A 106 1.81 2.39 20.38
N LEU A 107 1.00 3.05 19.54
CA LEU A 107 -0.46 3.06 19.69
C LEU A 107 -1.10 1.68 19.55
N TYR A 108 -0.60 0.86 18.62
CA TYR A 108 -1.17 -0.45 18.28
C TYR A 108 -0.34 -1.63 18.74
N LYS A 109 0.77 -1.41 19.45
CA LYS A 109 1.71 -2.44 19.92
C LYS A 109 2.20 -3.33 18.76
N THR A 110 2.63 -2.68 17.68
CA THR A 110 3.15 -3.32 16.46
C THR A 110 4.63 -3.01 16.25
N SER A 111 5.26 -3.62 15.26
CA SER A 111 6.69 -3.46 14.95
C SER A 111 6.96 -3.17 13.47
N PHE A 112 6.06 -2.44 12.81
CA PHE A 112 6.25 -2.05 11.42
C PHE A 112 7.47 -1.15 11.24
N THR A 113 8.12 -1.26 10.08
CA THR A 113 9.25 -0.41 9.73
C THR A 113 8.85 0.74 8.80
N ASP A 114 7.76 0.61 8.03
CA ASP A 114 7.23 1.64 7.12
C ASP A 114 5.70 1.61 7.05
N CYS A 115 5.03 2.52 7.76
CA CYS A 115 3.57 2.64 7.71
C CYS A 115 3.04 3.45 6.51
N HIS A 116 3.91 4.04 5.68
CA HIS A 116 3.55 4.97 4.61
C HIS A 116 3.90 4.46 3.21
N THR A 117 4.10 3.16 3.07
CA THR A 117 4.32 2.54 1.75
C THR A 117 3.01 2.33 1.02
N GLY A 118 3.03 2.52 -0.31
CA GLY A 118 1.93 2.17 -1.21
C GLY A 118 2.18 0.87 -1.99
N TYR A 119 3.21 0.09 -1.63
CA TYR A 119 3.51 -1.17 -2.29
C TYR A 119 3.02 -2.35 -1.47
N TRP A 120 1.97 -3.01 -1.95
CA TRP A 120 1.27 -4.03 -1.19
C TRP A 120 0.99 -5.28 -2.02
N LEU A 121 1.00 -6.44 -1.35
CA LEU A 121 0.39 -7.69 -1.78
C LEU A 121 -0.67 -8.09 -0.74
N TYR A 122 -1.87 -8.42 -1.18
CA TYR A 122 -3.00 -8.78 -0.34
C TYR A 122 -3.49 -10.19 -0.63
N ASP A 123 -3.71 -11.01 0.40
CA ASP A 123 -4.43 -12.27 0.31
C ASP A 123 -5.95 -11.99 0.33
N LEU A 124 -6.61 -12.19 -0.79
CA LEU A 124 -8.03 -11.88 -0.95
C LEU A 124 -8.96 -12.87 -0.25
N LYS A 125 -8.45 -14.04 0.16
CA LYS A 125 -9.23 -14.98 0.99
C LYS A 125 -9.35 -14.50 2.43
N LYS A 126 -8.35 -13.77 2.94
CA LYS A 126 -8.31 -13.25 4.32
C LYS A 126 -8.92 -11.85 4.45
N ILE A 127 -8.89 -11.05 3.40
CA ILE A 127 -9.42 -9.69 3.39
C ILE A 127 -10.85 -9.73 2.86
N LYS A 128 -11.80 -9.28 3.68
CA LYS A 128 -13.22 -9.30 3.27
C LYS A 128 -13.56 -8.11 2.38
N LYS A 129 -14.16 -8.35 1.22
CA LYS A 129 -14.61 -7.34 0.25
C LYS A 129 -15.39 -6.19 0.90
N LYS A 130 -16.27 -6.48 1.86
CA LYS A 130 -17.08 -5.47 2.56
C LYS A 130 -16.25 -4.46 3.36
N TRP A 131 -15.03 -4.80 3.79
CA TRP A 131 -14.16 -3.85 4.49
C TRP A 131 -13.65 -2.78 3.54
N ILE A 132 -13.18 -3.21 2.37
CA ILE A 132 -12.56 -2.36 1.36
C ILE A 132 -13.52 -1.28 0.87
N ASN A 133 -14.78 -1.61 0.70
CA ASN A 133 -15.78 -0.66 0.21
C ASN A 133 -15.97 0.54 1.16
N ASN A 134 -15.72 0.35 2.46
CA ASN A 134 -15.86 1.38 3.49
C ASN A 134 -14.57 2.20 3.73
N PHE A 135 -13.45 1.86 3.09
CA PHE A 135 -12.20 2.58 3.25
C PHE A 135 -12.22 3.93 2.52
N HIS A 136 -11.29 4.81 2.87
CA HIS A 136 -11.17 6.13 2.26
C HIS A 136 -10.84 6.04 0.76
N ASN A 137 -11.37 6.96 -0.05
CA ASN A 137 -11.10 6.98 -1.50
C ASN A 137 -9.76 7.64 -1.88
N GLY A 138 -9.12 8.35 -0.96
CA GLY A 138 -7.81 8.98 -1.16
C GLY A 138 -6.66 8.18 -0.53
N PHE A 139 -5.57 8.88 -0.22
CA PHE A 139 -4.31 8.31 0.30
C PHE A 139 -4.43 7.65 1.69
N LEU A 140 -5.51 7.86 2.43
CA LEU A 140 -5.75 7.17 3.69
C LEU A 140 -6.25 5.72 3.51
N PHE A 141 -6.43 5.25 2.29
CA PHE A 141 -6.82 3.86 2.00
C PHE A 141 -5.85 2.85 2.63
N ASP A 142 -4.54 3.07 2.48
CA ASP A 142 -3.52 2.17 3.01
C ASP A 142 -3.51 2.15 4.55
N LEU A 143 -3.79 3.30 5.17
CA LEU A 143 -3.99 3.36 6.61
C LEU A 143 -5.22 2.55 7.04
N ASP A 144 -6.37 2.73 6.37
CA ASP A 144 -7.60 2.00 6.68
C ASP A 144 -7.40 0.49 6.55
N MET A 145 -6.69 0.05 5.52
CA MET A 145 -6.33 -1.35 5.34
C MET A 145 -5.46 -1.85 6.49
N ARG A 146 -4.40 -1.14 6.84
CA ARG A 146 -3.50 -1.49 7.95
C ARG A 146 -4.25 -1.55 9.28
N LEU A 147 -5.06 -0.54 9.58
CA LEU A 147 -5.89 -0.50 10.79
C LEU A 147 -6.84 -1.69 10.87
N LYS A 148 -7.49 -2.03 9.74
CA LYS A 148 -8.40 -3.17 9.70
C LYS A 148 -7.69 -4.50 9.91
N LEU A 149 -6.53 -4.69 9.33
CA LEU A 149 -5.74 -5.91 9.51
C LEU A 149 -5.24 -6.04 10.95
N VAL A 150 -4.77 -4.95 11.57
CA VAL A 150 -4.36 -4.92 12.98
C VAL A 150 -5.55 -5.18 13.90
N GLU A 151 -6.71 -4.54 13.68
CA GLU A 151 -7.96 -4.79 14.42
C GLU A 151 -8.36 -6.28 14.39
N LYS A 152 -8.21 -6.91 13.24
CA LYS A 152 -8.56 -8.33 13.06
C LYS A 152 -7.42 -9.29 13.44
N LYS A 153 -6.31 -8.77 13.98
CA LYS A 153 -5.11 -9.54 14.33
C LYS A 153 -4.59 -10.38 13.15
N LEU A 154 -4.79 -9.89 11.93
CA LEU A 154 -4.31 -10.56 10.72
C LEU A 154 -2.85 -10.19 10.47
N PRO A 155 -1.96 -11.18 10.25
CA PRO A 155 -0.54 -10.93 10.10
C PRO A 155 -0.22 -10.09 8.86
N ILE A 156 0.63 -9.08 9.05
CA ILE A 156 1.26 -8.28 7.98
C ILE A 156 2.76 -8.53 8.05
N LYS A 157 3.36 -8.85 6.91
CA LYS A 157 4.82 -9.00 6.78
C LYS A 157 5.40 -7.86 5.95
N GLU A 158 6.71 -7.64 6.07
CA GLU A 158 7.42 -6.58 5.35
C GLU A 158 8.62 -7.13 4.58
N VAL A 159 8.73 -6.75 3.29
CA VAL A 159 9.89 -7.02 2.44
C VAL A 159 10.69 -5.72 2.28
N PRO A 160 12.02 -5.72 2.50
CA PRO A 160 12.82 -4.53 2.21
C PRO A 160 12.83 -4.25 0.72
N ILE A 161 12.53 -3.01 0.35
CA ILE A 161 12.55 -2.54 -1.03
C ILE A 161 13.44 -1.30 -1.17
N ILE A 162 13.97 -1.11 -2.37
CA ILE A 162 14.65 0.13 -2.75
C ILE A 162 13.66 0.91 -3.64
N THR A 163 13.48 2.18 -3.32
CA THR A 163 12.68 3.11 -4.12
C THR A 163 13.59 4.15 -4.77
N ARG A 164 13.20 4.61 -5.96
CA ARG A 164 13.88 5.72 -6.62
C ARG A 164 12.98 6.94 -6.52
N TYR A 165 13.51 8.00 -5.94
CA TYR A 165 12.86 9.30 -5.90
C TYR A 165 13.43 10.14 -7.04
N GLY A 166 12.58 10.46 -8.03
CA GLY A 166 12.91 11.35 -9.13
C GLY A 166 12.55 12.81 -8.80
N THR A 167 12.48 13.65 -9.84
CA THR A 167 12.06 15.05 -9.77
C THR A 167 10.56 15.24 -9.60
N GLU A 168 9.80 14.14 -9.48
CA GLU A 168 8.35 14.17 -9.37
C GLU A 168 7.90 14.84 -8.08
N ARG A 169 6.95 15.75 -8.20
CA ARG A 169 6.33 16.40 -7.04
C ARG A 169 5.54 15.38 -6.24
N SER A 170 5.76 15.35 -4.93
CA SER A 170 4.97 14.51 -4.03
C SER A 170 3.49 14.89 -4.09
N SER A 171 2.63 13.95 -4.46
CA SER A 171 1.18 14.13 -4.43
C SER A 171 0.61 14.16 -3.00
N ILE A 172 1.42 13.78 -2.00
CA ILE A 172 0.99 13.71 -0.61
C ILE A 172 1.39 15.00 0.11
N HIS A 173 0.38 15.80 0.47
CA HIS A 173 0.55 17.02 1.25
C HIS A 173 0.72 16.71 2.74
N PHE A 174 1.38 17.61 3.49
CA PHE A 174 1.62 17.49 4.94
C PHE A 174 0.34 17.26 5.77
N LYS A 175 -0.81 17.75 5.29
CA LYS A 175 -2.12 17.49 5.90
C LYS A 175 -2.43 16.00 6.09
N TYR A 176 -1.89 15.13 5.23
CA TYR A 176 -2.12 13.68 5.37
C TYR A 176 -1.36 13.07 6.55
N ALA A 177 -0.22 13.64 6.96
CA ALA A 177 0.46 13.25 8.19
C ALA A 177 -0.42 13.53 9.42
N PHE A 178 -1.03 14.70 9.46
CA PHE A 178 -1.97 15.08 10.52
C PHE A 178 -3.22 14.18 10.53
N LEU A 179 -3.83 13.96 9.38
CA LEU A 179 -4.98 13.06 9.25
C LEU A 179 -4.63 11.62 9.62
N PHE A 180 -3.42 11.16 9.33
CA PHE A 180 -2.94 9.85 9.76
C PHE A 180 -2.94 9.71 11.28
N VAL A 181 -2.40 10.71 11.98
CA VAL A 181 -2.37 10.72 13.46
C VAL A 181 -3.77 10.70 14.04
N ILE A 182 -4.63 11.65 13.63
CA ILE A 182 -6.02 11.76 14.11
C ILE A 182 -6.78 10.46 13.85
N ARG A 183 -6.74 9.95 12.61
CA ARG A 183 -7.50 8.75 12.24
C ARG A 183 -7.01 7.51 12.98
N SER A 184 -5.70 7.39 13.19
CA SER A 184 -5.14 6.32 14.00
C SER A 184 -5.62 6.41 15.45
N PHE A 185 -5.58 7.58 16.03
CA PHE A 185 -6.01 7.81 17.42
C PHE A 185 -7.52 7.54 17.61
N LEU A 186 -8.36 8.14 16.76
CA LEU A 186 -9.81 7.92 16.81
C LEU A 186 -10.19 6.44 16.60
N ASN A 187 -9.54 5.76 15.67
CA ASN A 187 -9.77 4.33 15.48
C ASN A 187 -9.42 3.53 16.74
N LYS A 188 -8.35 3.90 17.44
CA LYS A 188 -7.96 3.26 18.70
C LYS A 188 -9.01 3.47 19.80
N LEU A 189 -9.56 4.69 19.93
CA LEU A 189 -10.58 5.00 20.95
C LEU A 189 -11.91 4.26 20.72
N ILE A 190 -12.29 4.07 19.43
CA ILE A 190 -13.60 3.50 19.09
C ILE A 190 -13.56 1.97 19.08
N ARG A 191 -12.42 1.34 18.81
CA ARG A 191 -12.36 -0.09 18.49
C ARG A 191 -11.45 -0.93 19.38
N PHE A 192 -10.74 -0.29 20.29
CA PHE A 192 -9.83 -0.92 21.25
C PHE A 192 -10.02 -0.33 22.65
#